data_397b3852694dc1e9d2cf09c2305fe8d0
#
_entry.id   397b3852694dc1e9d2cf09c2305fe8d0
#
_cell.length_a   1.000
_cell.length_b   1.000
_cell.length_c   1.000
_cell.angle_alpha   90.00
_cell.angle_beta   90.00
_cell.angle_gamma   90.00
#
_symmetry.space_group_name_H-M   'P 1'
#
loop_
_entity.id
_entity.type
_entity.pdbx_description
1 polymer ?
#
loop_
_entity_poly.entity_id
_entity_poly.type
_entity_poly.pdbx_seq_one_letter_code
_entity_poly.pdbx_strand_id
1 'polypeptide(L)' 'MFSQGELALNEQILQACKELIDDAKIGCVDLVFKEICLEILSRARNVLTESQFKQLTEYASIKMKEKMSFEVHEETTIQR' A
#
# COMPACT_ATOMS: atom_id res chain seq x y z
N MET A 1 -13.91 -6.36 24.01
CA MET A 1 -14.39 -6.99 22.78
C MET A 1 -14.86 -5.94 21.79
N PHE A 2 -14.50 -6.12 20.55
CA PHE A 2 -14.90 -5.17 19.52
C PHE A 2 -16.36 -5.31 19.17
N SER A 3 -16.98 -4.19 18.91
CA SER A 3 -18.28 -4.23 18.29
C SER A 3 -18.10 -4.57 16.81
N GLN A 4 -19.15 -5.11 16.24
CA GLN A 4 -19.08 -5.41 14.81
C GLN A 4 -18.93 -4.15 13.97
N GLY A 5 -19.45 -3.04 14.49
CA GLY A 5 -19.33 -1.77 13.80
C GLY A 5 -17.88 -1.35 13.67
N GLU A 6 -17.09 -1.55 14.72
CA GLU A 6 -15.68 -1.17 14.65
C GLU A 6 -14.93 -2.01 13.65
N LEU A 7 -15.17 -3.32 13.64
CA LEU A 7 -14.52 -4.18 12.68
C LEU A 7 -14.89 -3.82 11.25
N ALA A 8 -16.17 -3.53 11.04
CA ALA A 8 -16.61 -3.16 9.70
C ALA A 8 -15.96 -1.86 9.26
N LEU A 9 -15.85 -0.90 10.18
CA LEU A 9 -15.23 0.36 9.85
C LEU A 9 -13.76 0.18 9.51
N ASN A 10 -13.05 -0.62 10.29
CA ASN A 10 -11.63 -0.87 10.03
C ASN A 10 -11.44 -1.56 8.69
N GLU A 11 -12.33 -2.48 8.35
CA GLU A 11 -12.22 -3.15 7.06
C GLU A 11 -12.53 -2.21 5.91
N GLN A 12 -13.47 -1.29 6.11
CA GLN A 12 -13.75 -0.29 5.09
C GLN A 12 -12.55 0.62 4.88
N ILE A 13 -11.89 0.99 5.96
CA ILE A 13 -10.69 1.81 5.84
C ILE A 13 -9.58 1.04 5.12
N LEU A 14 -9.42 -0.23 5.45
CA LEU A 14 -8.44 -1.06 4.78
C LEU A 14 -8.70 -1.13 3.28
N GLN A 15 -9.96 -1.35 2.92
CA GLN A 15 -10.33 -1.43 1.51
C GLN A 15 -10.11 -0.09 0.81
N ALA A 16 -10.48 1.00 1.46
CA ALA A 16 -10.27 2.32 0.87
C ALA A 16 -8.80 2.59 0.65
N CYS A 17 -7.95 2.18 1.58
CA CYS A 17 -6.52 2.36 1.43
C CYS A 17 -5.99 1.56 0.24
N LYS A 18 -6.47 0.34 0.07
CA LYS A 18 -6.06 -0.47 -1.08
C LYS A 18 -6.47 0.20 -2.39
N GLU A 19 -7.67 0.76 -2.42
CA GLU A 19 -8.14 1.43 -3.62
C GLU A 19 -7.32 2.67 -3.93
N LEU A 20 -6.94 3.41 -2.90
CA LEU A 20 -6.08 4.56 -3.11
C LEU A 20 -4.73 4.17 -3.67
N ILE A 21 -4.19 3.06 -3.18
CA ILE A 21 -2.92 2.55 -3.68
C ILE A 21 -3.06 2.14 -5.14
N ASP A 22 -4.14 1.46 -5.50
CA ASP A 22 -4.36 1.06 -6.88
C ASP A 22 -4.48 2.26 -7.79
N ASP A 23 -5.22 3.28 -7.36
CA ASP A 23 -5.38 4.49 -8.16
C ASP A 23 -4.04 5.18 -8.35
N ALA A 24 -3.26 5.28 -7.29
CA ALA A 24 -1.96 5.93 -7.37
C ALA A 24 -0.99 5.16 -8.26
N LYS A 25 -1.11 3.83 -8.25
CA LYS A 25 -0.24 3.01 -9.08
C LYS A 25 -0.41 3.35 -10.54
N ILE A 26 -1.64 3.62 -10.94
CA ILE A 26 -1.93 3.93 -12.34
C ILE A 26 -1.63 5.39 -12.66
N GLY A 27 -1.95 6.29 -11.75
CA GLY A 27 -1.94 7.70 -12.04
C GLY A 27 -0.68 8.47 -11.69
N CYS A 28 0.28 7.84 -11.00
CA CYS A 28 1.45 8.56 -10.51
C CYS A 28 2.73 7.91 -11.01
N VAL A 29 3.78 8.72 -11.09
CA VAL A 29 5.11 8.17 -11.39
C VAL A 29 5.62 7.42 -10.17
N ASP A 30 6.67 6.62 -10.38
CA ASP A 30 7.11 5.67 -9.37
C ASP A 30 7.45 6.33 -8.05
N LEU A 31 8.18 7.42 -8.07
CA LEU A 31 8.58 8.08 -6.84
C LEU A 31 7.38 8.62 -6.09
N VAL A 32 6.46 9.24 -6.80
CA VAL A 32 5.25 9.77 -6.18
C VAL A 32 4.40 8.62 -5.65
N PHE A 33 4.30 7.55 -6.40
CA PHE A 33 3.55 6.39 -5.94
C PHE A 33 4.12 5.85 -4.63
N LYS A 34 5.43 5.75 -4.55
CA LYS A 34 6.07 5.26 -3.34
C LYS A 34 5.75 6.18 -2.16
N GLU A 35 5.82 7.48 -2.37
CA GLU A 35 5.53 8.43 -1.31
C GLU A 35 4.09 8.34 -0.85
N ILE A 36 3.17 8.17 -1.80
CA ILE A 36 1.76 8.03 -1.46
C ILE A 36 1.53 6.77 -0.64
N CYS A 37 2.15 5.65 -1.02
CA CYS A 37 2.02 4.43 -0.26
C CYS A 37 2.52 4.60 1.17
N LEU A 38 3.66 5.25 1.33
CA LEU A 38 4.22 5.46 2.66
C LEU A 38 3.31 6.35 3.49
N GLU A 39 2.73 7.36 2.87
CA GLU A 39 1.81 8.25 3.57
C GLU A 39 0.56 7.49 4.00
N ILE A 40 0.02 6.67 3.12
CA ILE A 40 -1.16 5.88 3.45
C ILE A 40 -0.85 4.93 4.60
N LEU A 41 0.27 4.26 4.55
CA LEU A 41 0.66 3.33 5.61
C LEU A 41 0.86 4.05 6.93
N SER A 42 1.48 5.22 6.90
CA SER A 42 1.73 5.98 8.11
C SER A 42 0.41 6.33 8.80
N ARG A 43 -0.58 6.72 8.03
CA ARG A 43 -1.86 7.09 8.60
C ARG A 43 -2.67 5.88 9.03
N ALA A 44 -2.64 4.83 8.22
CA ALA A 44 -3.41 3.63 8.51
C ALA A 44 -2.92 2.94 9.78
N ARG A 45 -1.65 3.11 10.10
CA ARG A 45 -1.07 2.46 11.26
C ARG A 45 -1.81 2.80 12.53
N ASN A 46 -2.35 4.01 12.62
CA ASN A 46 -3.04 4.46 13.82
C ASN A 46 -4.50 4.03 13.87
N VAL A 47 -5.03 3.53 12.78
CA VAL A 47 -6.44 3.24 12.67
C VAL A 47 -6.72 1.75 12.56
N LEU A 48 -5.88 1.02 11.83
CA LEU A 48 -6.09 -0.39 11.58
C LEU A 48 -5.51 -1.24 12.71
N THR A 49 -6.07 -2.44 12.86
CA THR A 49 -5.46 -3.41 13.74
C THR A 49 -4.12 -3.84 13.20
N GLU A 50 -3.32 -4.47 14.05
CA GLU A 50 -2.01 -4.94 13.63
C GLU A 50 -2.10 -5.88 12.45
N SER A 51 -3.07 -6.78 12.49
CA SER A 51 -3.25 -7.74 11.41
C SER A 51 -3.65 -7.04 10.11
N GLN A 52 -4.56 -6.08 10.21
CA GLN A 52 -5.01 -5.34 9.03
C GLN A 52 -3.89 -4.47 8.49
N PHE A 53 -3.12 -3.86 9.37
CA PHE A 53 -2.00 -3.05 8.94
C PHE A 53 -0.97 -3.90 8.21
N LYS A 54 -0.73 -5.10 8.69
CA LYS A 54 0.19 -6.01 8.02
C LYS A 54 -0.31 -6.37 6.64
N GLN A 55 -1.61 -6.64 6.51
CA GLN A 55 -2.19 -6.91 5.21
C GLN A 55 -2.00 -5.74 4.26
N LEU A 56 -2.23 -4.53 4.74
CA LEU A 56 -2.07 -3.36 3.91
C LEU A 56 -0.62 -3.15 3.51
N THR A 57 0.29 -3.37 4.45
CA THR A 57 1.72 -3.23 4.17
C THR A 57 2.15 -4.20 3.08
N GLU A 58 1.69 -5.44 3.16
CA GLU A 58 2.02 -6.42 2.14
C GLU A 58 1.41 -6.05 0.81
N TYR A 59 0.18 -5.58 0.82
CA TYR A 59 -0.47 -5.16 -0.41
C TYR A 59 0.30 -4.03 -1.08
N ALA A 60 0.66 -3.02 -0.30
CA ALA A 60 1.42 -1.90 -0.84
C ALA A 60 2.78 -2.35 -1.36
N SER A 61 3.43 -3.24 -0.64
CA SER A 61 4.72 -3.75 -1.04
C SER A 61 4.65 -4.46 -2.39
N ILE A 62 3.63 -5.30 -2.56
CA ILE A 62 3.44 -6.01 -3.81
C ILE A 62 3.20 -5.02 -4.95
N LYS A 63 2.34 -4.04 -4.71
CA LYS A 63 2.04 -3.07 -5.75
C LYS A 63 3.25 -2.22 -6.11
N MET A 64 4.05 -1.87 -5.11
CA MET A 64 5.27 -1.13 -5.39
C MET A 64 6.24 -1.95 -6.22
N LYS A 65 6.36 -3.22 -5.90
CA LYS A 65 7.25 -4.10 -6.67
C LYS A 65 6.76 -4.25 -8.09
N GLU A 66 5.46 -4.38 -8.29
CA GLU A 66 4.90 -4.51 -9.62
C GLU A 66 5.18 -3.28 -10.45
N LYS A 67 4.99 -2.11 -9.85
CA LYS A 67 5.16 -0.86 -10.59
C LYS A 67 6.63 -0.60 -10.92
N MET A 68 7.51 -0.94 -10.00
CA MET A 68 8.93 -0.61 -10.16
C MET A 68 9.75 -1.73 -10.78
N SER A 69 9.12 -2.86 -11.07
CA SER A 69 9.89 -4.01 -11.50
C SER A 69 10.60 -3.77 -12.82
N PHE A 70 10.01 -2.95 -13.70
CA PHE A 70 10.68 -2.65 -14.97
C PHE A 70 12.01 -1.96 -14.73
N GLU A 71 11.99 -0.93 -13.90
CA GLU A 71 13.19 -0.14 -13.66
C GLU A 71 14.20 -0.94 -12.88
N VAL A 72 13.74 -1.67 -11.89
CA VAL A 72 14.65 -2.47 -11.09
C VAL A 72 15.30 -3.54 -11.94
N HIS A 73 14.53 -4.15 -12.83
CA HIS A 73 15.05 -5.16 -13.72
C HIS A 73 16.16 -4.58 -14.59
N GLU A 74 15.94 -3.43 -15.15
CA GLU A 74 16.92 -2.79 -15.99
C GLU A 74 18.19 -2.44 -15.22
N GLU A 75 18.00 -1.90 -14.03
CA GLU A 75 19.13 -1.54 -13.21
C GLU A 75 19.96 -2.78 -12.84
N THR A 76 19.30 -3.84 -12.52
CA THR A 76 19.99 -5.05 -12.18
C THR A 76 20.84 -5.54 -13.34
N THR A 77 20.27 -5.47 -14.53
CA THR A 77 20.98 -5.88 -15.72
C THR A 77 22.21 -5.01 -15.94
N ILE A 78 22.07 -3.72 -15.73
CA ILE A 78 23.16 -2.79 -15.95
C ILE A 78 24.27 -3.03 -14.94
N GLN A 79 23.90 -3.29 -13.71
CA GLN A 79 24.89 -3.47 -12.66
C GLN A 79 25.72 -4.74 -12.84
N ARG A 80 25.24 -5.67 -13.58
CA ARG A 80 25.99 -6.88 -13.85
C ARG A 80 27.00 -6.66 -14.97
#